data_f4d39ba07a7af1392f3ccb8f5f5496f6
#
_entry.id   f4d39ba07a7af1392f3ccb8f5f5496f6
#
_cell.length_a   1.000
_cell.length_b   1.000
_cell.length_c   1.000
_cell.angle_alpha   90.00
_cell.angle_beta   90.00
_cell.angle_gamma   90.00
#
_symmetry.space_group_name_H-M   'P 1'
#
loop_
_entity.id
_entity.type
_entity.pdbx_description
1 polymer ?
#
loop_
_entity_poly.entity_id
_entity_poly.type
_entity_poly.pdbx_seq_one_letter_code
_entity_poly.pdbx_strand_id
1 'polypeptide(L)'
;MTVCKDFTCKRKRIMMNNRKQINIQYYDSPGGRLVLASFADSLCLCDWSDNPFAERNMRRLTRGMNVSFKTGTTSVLKETKRQLDEYFAGKRKAFDIQLRLTGTDFQNEVWNALLDIPYGATKSYKDIARHIGKPKAVRAVAGAIGANGISILIPCHRVIGSDHSLTGYAGGLEAKKMLLGVETIELYYK
;
A
#
# COMPACT_ATOMS: atom_id res chain seq x y z
N MET A 1 -36.77 -29.59 54.98
CA MET A 1 -36.71 -30.38 53.74
C MET A 1 -37.15 -29.50 52.60
N THR A 2 -36.29 -28.74 52.03
CA THR A 2 -36.61 -28.10 50.76
C THR A 2 -35.29 -27.69 50.12
N VAL A 3 -35.00 -28.38 49.06
CA VAL A 3 -33.79 -28.18 48.25
C VAL A 3 -33.99 -26.95 47.36
N CYS A 4 -33.27 -25.90 47.61
CA CYS A 4 -33.26 -24.72 46.74
C CYS A 4 -32.23 -24.89 45.68
N LYS A 5 -32.69 -25.07 44.45
CA LYS A 5 -31.90 -25.05 43.22
C LYS A 5 -31.74 -23.61 42.81
N ASP A 6 -30.54 -23.08 42.90
CA ASP A 6 -30.17 -21.87 42.16
C ASP A 6 -28.90 -22.13 41.35
N PHE A 7 -29.13 -22.74 40.19
CA PHE A 7 -28.17 -22.80 39.07
C PHE A 7 -28.38 -21.62 38.13
N THR A 8 -28.15 -20.41 38.59
CA THR A 8 -27.92 -19.28 37.69
C THR A 8 -26.42 -19.12 37.50
N CYS A 9 -25.85 -20.09 36.82
CA CYS A 9 -24.53 -19.93 36.23
C CYS A 9 -24.64 -18.84 35.19
N LYS A 10 -24.29 -17.63 35.59
CA LYS A 10 -24.06 -16.51 34.66
C LYS A 10 -22.92 -16.91 33.69
N ARG A 11 -23.28 -17.55 32.60
CA ARG A 11 -22.43 -17.57 31.42
C ARG A 11 -22.25 -16.11 30.99
N LYS A 12 -21.26 -15.44 31.57
CA LYS A 12 -20.64 -14.28 30.93
C LYS A 12 -20.16 -14.78 29.54
N ARG A 13 -21.06 -14.65 28.61
CA ARG A 13 -20.71 -14.77 27.18
C ARG A 13 -19.64 -13.70 26.96
N ILE A 14 -18.40 -14.11 27.06
CA ILE A 14 -17.29 -13.34 26.49
C ILE A 14 -17.68 -13.24 25.02
N MET A 15 -18.37 -12.16 24.68
CA MET A 15 -18.45 -11.74 23.27
C MET A 15 -17.00 -11.44 22.91
N MET A 16 -16.29 -12.44 22.40
CA MET A 16 -15.09 -12.20 21.63
C MET A 16 -15.54 -11.26 20.53
N ASN A 17 -15.18 -10.00 20.75
CA ASN A 17 -15.47 -8.92 19.81
C ASN A 17 -14.71 -9.29 18.54
N ASN A 18 -15.40 -9.98 17.62
CA ASN A 18 -14.85 -10.56 16.39
C ASN A 18 -14.58 -9.44 15.36
N ARG A 19 -14.09 -8.29 15.87
CA ARG A 19 -13.62 -7.20 15.05
C ARG A 19 -12.30 -7.63 14.44
N LYS A 20 -12.30 -7.74 13.15
CA LYS A 20 -11.05 -7.93 12.40
C LYS A 20 -10.11 -6.77 12.70
N GLN A 21 -8.85 -7.05 13.01
CA GLN A 21 -7.89 -6.04 13.45
C GLN A 21 -6.93 -5.69 12.35
N ILE A 22 -6.74 -4.39 12.13
CA ILE A 22 -5.68 -3.84 11.29
C ILE A 22 -4.59 -3.30 12.22
N ASN A 23 -3.38 -3.82 12.08
CA ASN A 23 -2.22 -3.34 12.85
C ASN A 23 -1.50 -2.26 12.04
N ILE A 24 -1.13 -1.16 12.72
CA ILE A 24 -0.48 0.00 12.12
C ILE A 24 0.88 0.21 12.76
N GLN A 25 1.87 0.55 11.92
CA GLN A 25 3.17 1.05 12.32
C GLN A 25 3.62 2.18 11.40
N TYR A 26 4.52 3.00 11.93
CA TYR A 26 5.24 4.00 11.14
C TYR A 26 6.62 3.50 10.75
N TYR A 27 7.09 3.98 9.62
CA TYR A 27 8.43 3.73 9.11
C TYR A 27 9.01 5.04 8.59
N ASP A 28 10.14 5.47 9.15
CA ASP A 28 10.85 6.67 8.72
C ASP A 28 11.81 6.29 7.59
N SER A 29 11.48 6.70 6.37
CA SER A 29 12.30 6.48 5.18
C SER A 29 13.12 7.72 4.84
N PRO A 30 14.17 7.60 3.99
CA PRO A 30 14.90 8.76 3.47
C PRO A 30 14.04 9.79 2.76
N GLY A 31 12.91 9.39 2.19
CA GLY A 31 11.98 10.26 1.46
C GLY A 31 10.80 10.77 2.29
N GLY A 32 10.75 10.46 3.60
CA GLY A 32 9.65 10.84 4.49
C GLY A 32 9.05 9.66 5.24
N ARG A 33 8.10 9.96 6.10
CA ARG A 33 7.44 8.95 6.95
C ARG A 33 6.36 8.19 6.19
N LEU A 34 6.37 6.88 6.31
CA LEU A 34 5.35 5.97 5.79
C LEU A 34 4.48 5.42 6.93
N VAL A 35 3.20 5.22 6.64
CA VAL A 35 2.26 4.45 7.45
C VAL A 35 2.14 3.06 6.84
N LEU A 36 2.48 2.05 7.61
CA LEU A 36 2.35 0.65 7.23
C LEU A 36 1.13 0.06 7.95
N ALA A 37 0.28 -0.68 7.23
CA ALA A 37 -0.80 -1.41 7.86
C ALA A 37 -0.86 -2.85 7.35
N SER A 38 -1.12 -3.79 8.28
CA SER A 38 -1.34 -5.19 7.98
C SER A 38 -2.70 -5.66 8.44
N PHE A 39 -3.28 -6.57 7.67
CA PHE A 39 -4.50 -7.28 7.98
C PHE A 39 -4.26 -8.78 7.77
N ALA A 40 -4.45 -9.57 8.81
CA ALA A 40 -3.98 -10.96 8.84
C ALA A 40 -2.50 -11.03 8.42
N ASP A 41 -2.15 -11.90 7.49
CA ASP A 41 -0.78 -12.13 7.03
C ASP A 41 -0.41 -11.31 5.76
N SER A 42 -1.13 -10.22 5.51
CA SER A 42 -0.92 -9.41 4.31
C SER A 42 -0.71 -7.93 4.63
N LEU A 43 0.15 -7.27 3.89
CA LEU A 43 0.28 -5.81 3.89
C LEU A 43 -0.90 -5.20 3.11
N CYS A 44 -1.62 -4.27 3.71
CA CYS A 44 -2.77 -3.62 3.08
C CYS A 44 -2.61 -2.11 2.91
N LEU A 45 -1.57 -1.53 3.50
CA LEU A 45 -1.18 -0.12 3.34
C LEU A 45 0.34 0.02 3.49
N CYS A 46 0.92 0.82 2.63
CA CYS A 46 2.25 1.41 2.72
C CYS A 46 2.16 2.78 2.04
N ASP A 47 1.78 3.79 2.79
CA ASP A 47 1.45 5.10 2.21
C ASP A 47 2.20 6.21 2.94
N TRP A 48 2.46 7.30 2.24
CA TRP A 48 3.12 8.47 2.81
C TRP A 48 2.21 9.12 3.87
N SER A 49 2.76 9.46 5.03
CA SER A 49 1.98 10.06 6.12
C SER A 49 1.33 11.38 5.70
N ASP A 50 2.00 12.13 4.83
CA ASP A 50 1.56 13.44 4.34
C ASP A 50 0.76 13.35 3.02
N ASN A 51 0.39 12.13 2.59
CA ASN A 51 -0.43 11.94 1.41
C ASN A 51 -1.81 12.59 1.62
N PRO A 52 -2.23 13.55 0.77
CA PRO A 52 -3.54 14.19 0.90
C PRO A 52 -4.71 13.22 0.72
N PHE A 53 -4.44 12.03 0.22
CA PHE A 53 -5.44 10.97 0.05
C PHE A 53 -5.37 9.86 1.12
N ALA A 54 -4.52 10.01 2.14
CA ALA A 54 -4.32 9.00 3.20
C ALA A 54 -5.63 8.58 3.85
N GLU A 55 -6.51 9.55 4.18
CA GLU A 55 -7.82 9.28 4.78
C GLU A 55 -8.71 8.42 3.85
N ARG A 56 -8.73 8.71 2.55
CA ARG A 56 -9.45 7.92 1.55
C ARG A 56 -8.91 6.49 1.48
N ASN A 57 -7.60 6.33 1.53
CA ASN A 57 -6.95 5.02 1.51
C ASN A 57 -7.30 4.22 2.76
N MET A 58 -7.28 4.85 3.93
CA MET A 58 -7.72 4.24 5.21
C MET A 58 -9.20 3.84 5.18
N ARG A 59 -10.09 4.69 4.68
CA ARG A 59 -11.53 4.36 4.55
C ARG A 59 -11.75 3.15 3.62
N ARG A 60 -10.95 2.98 2.57
CA ARG A 60 -11.03 1.79 1.71
C ARG A 60 -10.69 0.51 2.45
N LEU A 61 -9.71 0.53 3.34
CA LEU A 61 -9.35 -0.64 4.15
C LEU A 61 -10.50 -1.11 5.03
N THR A 62 -11.34 -0.19 5.48
CA THR A 62 -12.44 -0.47 6.41
C THR A 62 -13.77 -0.75 5.73
N ARG A 63 -13.87 -0.49 4.42
CA ARG A 63 -15.13 -0.57 3.68
C ARG A 63 -15.73 -1.98 3.74
N GLY A 64 -16.96 -2.08 4.26
CA GLY A 64 -17.69 -3.34 4.36
C GLY A 64 -17.15 -4.31 5.42
N MET A 65 -16.21 -3.87 6.27
CA MET A 65 -15.65 -4.70 7.33
C MET A 65 -15.82 -4.01 8.69
N ASN A 66 -16.20 -4.80 9.69
CA ASN A 66 -16.13 -4.36 11.08
C ASN A 66 -14.69 -4.55 11.58
N VAL A 67 -13.87 -3.52 11.41
CA VAL A 67 -12.45 -3.54 11.78
C VAL A 67 -12.13 -2.53 12.86
N SER A 68 -11.10 -2.80 13.64
CA SER A 68 -10.47 -1.85 14.56
C SER A 68 -9.01 -1.65 14.15
N PHE A 69 -8.51 -0.44 14.32
CA PHE A 69 -7.09 -0.14 14.17
C PHE A 69 -6.39 -0.28 15.51
N LYS A 70 -5.20 -0.84 15.49
CA LYS A 70 -4.33 -0.93 16.67
C LYS A 70 -2.88 -0.65 16.26
N THR A 71 -2.22 0.17 17.02
CA THR A 71 -0.76 0.27 16.92
C THR A 71 -0.15 -1.02 17.44
N GLY A 72 0.63 -1.69 16.60
CA GLY A 72 1.22 -2.98 16.97
C GLY A 72 2.08 -3.55 15.88
N THR A 73 2.87 -4.56 16.24
CA THR A 73 3.79 -5.24 15.35
C THR A 73 3.24 -6.59 14.94
N THR A 74 3.34 -6.92 13.66
CA THR A 74 3.08 -8.26 13.11
C THR A 74 4.31 -8.76 12.37
N SER A 75 4.37 -10.06 12.06
CA SER A 75 5.43 -10.64 11.24
C SER A 75 5.54 -9.92 9.90
N VAL A 76 4.42 -9.67 9.25
CA VAL A 76 4.35 -8.95 7.97
C VAL A 76 4.92 -7.53 8.08
N LEU A 77 4.57 -6.77 9.13
CA LEU A 77 5.09 -5.41 9.30
C LEU A 77 6.59 -5.40 9.60
N LYS A 78 7.08 -6.36 10.39
CA LYS A 78 8.53 -6.53 10.63
C LYS A 78 9.27 -6.81 9.33
N GLU A 79 8.75 -7.77 8.57
CA GLU A 79 9.37 -8.19 7.30
C GLU A 79 9.29 -7.06 6.26
N THR A 80 8.18 -6.32 6.20
CA THR A 80 8.06 -5.14 5.31
C THR A 80 9.13 -4.10 5.63
N LYS A 81 9.33 -3.78 6.92
CA LYS A 81 10.39 -2.83 7.33
C LYS A 81 11.77 -3.32 6.93
N ARG A 82 12.09 -4.58 7.22
CA ARG A 82 13.38 -5.17 6.84
C ARG A 82 13.62 -5.07 5.32
N GLN A 83 12.60 -5.37 4.51
CA GLN A 83 12.72 -5.28 3.06
C GLN A 83 12.81 -3.84 2.55
N LEU A 84 12.14 -2.89 3.20
CA LEU A 84 12.29 -1.47 2.91
C LEU A 84 13.69 -0.97 3.25
N ASP A 85 14.27 -1.38 4.39
CA ASP A 85 15.66 -1.05 4.76
C ASP A 85 16.65 -1.56 3.71
N GLU A 86 16.46 -2.79 3.24
CA GLU A 86 17.28 -3.37 2.16
C GLU A 86 17.11 -2.64 0.82
N TYR A 87 15.87 -2.24 0.49
CA TYR A 87 15.57 -1.48 -0.72
C TYR A 87 16.27 -0.11 -0.71
N PHE A 88 16.11 0.64 0.37
CA PHE A 88 16.76 1.95 0.50
C PHE A 88 18.29 1.86 0.57
N ALA A 89 18.83 0.75 1.03
CA ALA A 89 20.27 0.46 1.00
C ALA A 89 20.75 -0.02 -0.39
N GLY A 90 19.88 -0.10 -1.42
CA GLY A 90 20.23 -0.61 -2.75
C GLY A 90 20.48 -2.12 -2.83
N LYS A 91 20.18 -2.86 -1.75
CA LYS A 91 20.43 -4.31 -1.64
C LYS A 91 19.25 -5.16 -2.13
N ARG A 92 18.08 -4.59 -2.26
CA ARG A 92 16.85 -5.28 -2.68
C ARG A 92 16.24 -4.61 -3.92
N LYS A 93 15.88 -5.43 -4.91
CA LYS A 93 15.25 -4.99 -6.16
C LYS A 93 13.79 -5.44 -6.31
N ALA A 94 13.35 -6.41 -5.51
CA ALA A 94 11.98 -6.94 -5.53
C ALA A 94 11.50 -7.22 -4.10
N PHE A 95 10.21 -7.02 -3.85
CA PHE A 95 9.59 -7.29 -2.55
C PHE A 95 8.90 -8.64 -2.57
N ASP A 96 9.07 -9.38 -1.46
CA ASP A 96 8.44 -10.67 -1.21
C ASP A 96 7.48 -10.54 -0.01
N ILE A 97 6.46 -9.74 -0.19
CA ILE A 97 5.43 -9.44 0.82
C ILE A 97 4.07 -9.75 0.21
N GLN A 98 3.27 -10.53 0.91
CA GLN A 98 1.89 -10.74 0.49
C GLN A 98 1.09 -9.44 0.58
N LEU A 99 0.56 -8.99 -0.55
CA LEU A 99 -0.20 -7.74 -0.65
C LEU A 99 -1.71 -8.03 -0.65
N ARG A 100 -2.46 -7.19 0.06
CA ARG A 100 -3.91 -7.16 0.02
C ARG A 100 -4.37 -5.88 -0.68
N LEU A 101 -4.74 -6.00 -1.95
CA LEU A 101 -5.28 -4.90 -2.72
C LEU A 101 -6.74 -4.62 -2.31
N THR A 102 -7.09 -3.35 -2.12
CA THR A 102 -8.42 -2.89 -1.68
C THR A 102 -9.05 -1.91 -2.67
N GLY A 103 -8.63 -1.95 -3.92
CA GLY A 103 -9.15 -1.13 -5.01
C GLY A 103 -10.44 -1.68 -5.62
N THR A 104 -10.99 -0.90 -6.57
CA THR A 104 -11.97 -1.42 -7.55
C THR A 104 -11.27 -2.40 -8.50
N ASP A 105 -12.03 -3.20 -9.25
CA ASP A 105 -11.46 -4.14 -10.23
C ASP A 105 -10.51 -3.43 -11.20
N PHE A 106 -10.91 -2.26 -11.71
CA PHE A 106 -10.07 -1.44 -12.58
C PHE A 106 -8.79 -0.95 -11.88
N GLN A 107 -8.87 -0.54 -10.62
CA GLN A 107 -7.68 -0.13 -9.86
C GLN A 107 -6.75 -1.31 -9.62
N ASN A 108 -7.30 -2.46 -9.26
CA ASN A 108 -6.51 -3.67 -9.04
C ASN A 108 -5.82 -4.13 -10.34
N GLU A 109 -6.52 -4.07 -11.48
CA GLU A 109 -5.95 -4.33 -12.80
C GLU A 109 -4.76 -3.41 -13.10
N VAL A 110 -4.92 -2.11 -12.87
CA VAL A 110 -3.83 -1.13 -13.04
C VAL A 110 -2.67 -1.42 -12.09
N TRP A 111 -2.94 -1.68 -10.81
CA TRP A 111 -1.89 -1.93 -9.82
C TRP A 111 -1.13 -3.23 -10.09
N ASN A 112 -1.79 -4.27 -10.58
CA ASN A 112 -1.12 -5.48 -11.04
C ASN A 112 -0.19 -5.18 -12.23
N ALA A 113 -0.64 -4.37 -13.19
CA ALA A 113 0.21 -3.95 -14.31
C ALA A 113 1.45 -3.12 -13.87
N LEU A 114 1.36 -2.41 -12.73
CA LEU A 114 2.53 -1.72 -12.18
C LEU A 114 3.58 -2.69 -11.64
N LEU A 115 3.17 -3.83 -11.09
CA LEU A 115 4.09 -4.86 -10.58
C LEU A 115 4.97 -5.46 -11.68
N ASP A 116 4.52 -5.40 -12.95
CA ASP A 116 5.28 -5.86 -14.10
C ASP A 116 6.40 -4.89 -14.53
N ILE A 117 6.47 -3.68 -13.95
CA ILE A 117 7.54 -2.72 -14.28
C ILE A 117 8.81 -3.13 -13.52
N PRO A 118 9.89 -3.53 -14.20
CA PRO A 118 11.12 -3.96 -13.54
C PRO A 118 11.77 -2.83 -12.71
N TYR A 119 12.56 -3.22 -11.71
CA TYR A 119 13.47 -2.32 -11.00
C TYR A 119 14.40 -1.63 -12.00
N GLY A 120 14.58 -0.33 -11.85
CA GLY A 120 15.42 0.46 -12.74
C GLY A 120 14.79 0.76 -14.12
N ALA A 121 13.50 0.51 -14.31
CA ALA A 121 12.79 0.84 -15.54
C ALA A 121 11.61 1.79 -15.29
N THR A 122 11.26 2.57 -16.29
CA THR A 122 10.08 3.44 -16.26
C THR A 122 9.11 3.12 -17.38
N LYS A 123 7.85 3.46 -17.19
CA LYS A 123 6.78 3.40 -18.20
C LYS A 123 6.00 4.70 -18.17
N SER A 124 5.40 5.07 -19.31
CA SER A 124 4.46 6.18 -19.33
C SER A 124 3.05 5.72 -18.92
N TYR A 125 2.19 6.66 -18.49
CA TYR A 125 0.76 6.38 -18.26
C TYR A 125 0.09 5.77 -19.51
N LYS A 126 0.54 6.16 -20.71
CA LYS A 126 0.04 5.62 -21.98
C LYS A 126 0.46 4.17 -22.18
N ASP A 127 1.67 3.81 -21.75
CA ASP A 127 2.15 2.42 -21.86
C ASP A 127 1.36 1.50 -20.91
N ILE A 128 1.07 1.95 -19.69
CA ILE A 128 0.21 1.20 -18.76
C ILE A 128 -1.20 1.04 -19.34
N ALA A 129 -1.78 2.11 -19.92
CA ALA A 129 -3.10 2.02 -20.54
C ALA A 129 -3.13 1.04 -21.71
N ARG A 130 -2.07 0.96 -22.50
CA ARG A 130 -1.91 -0.03 -23.59
C ARG A 130 -1.74 -1.44 -23.03
N HIS A 131 -0.90 -1.60 -22.01
CA HIS A 131 -0.62 -2.89 -21.39
C HIS A 131 -1.89 -3.58 -20.87
N ILE A 132 -2.79 -2.82 -20.23
CA ILE A 132 -4.09 -3.34 -19.76
C ILE A 132 -5.17 -3.40 -20.86
N GLY A 133 -4.82 -3.23 -22.14
CA GLY A 133 -5.78 -3.30 -23.26
C GLY A 133 -6.76 -2.12 -23.36
N LYS A 134 -6.51 -1.00 -22.64
CA LYS A 134 -7.42 0.16 -22.58
C LYS A 134 -6.71 1.46 -23.02
N PRO A 135 -6.19 1.54 -24.26
CA PRO A 135 -5.31 2.65 -24.71
C PRO A 135 -5.98 4.04 -24.64
N LYS A 136 -7.31 4.10 -24.64
CA LYS A 136 -8.07 5.35 -24.52
C LYS A 136 -8.29 5.79 -23.06
N ALA A 137 -7.98 4.95 -22.08
CA ALA A 137 -8.28 5.18 -20.66
C ALA A 137 -7.13 5.86 -19.88
N VAL A 138 -6.21 6.58 -20.53
CA VAL A 138 -4.98 7.14 -19.92
C VAL A 138 -5.27 7.98 -18.66
N ARG A 139 -6.31 8.85 -18.68
CA ARG A 139 -6.69 9.66 -17.51
C ARG A 139 -7.20 8.80 -16.35
N ALA A 140 -8.01 7.77 -16.65
CA ALA A 140 -8.51 6.85 -15.64
C ALA A 140 -7.37 6.01 -15.03
N VAL A 141 -6.42 5.58 -15.86
CA VAL A 141 -5.19 4.89 -15.42
C VAL A 141 -4.38 5.79 -14.49
N ALA A 142 -4.17 7.06 -14.86
CA ALA A 142 -3.46 8.01 -13.98
C ALA A 142 -4.18 8.19 -12.63
N GLY A 143 -5.51 8.29 -12.64
CA GLY A 143 -6.32 8.32 -11.41
C GLY A 143 -6.21 7.05 -10.57
N ALA A 144 -6.17 5.87 -11.20
CA ALA A 144 -5.96 4.59 -10.52
C ALA A 144 -4.55 4.48 -9.91
N ILE A 145 -3.51 4.92 -10.64
CA ILE A 145 -2.13 5.00 -10.15
C ILE A 145 -2.02 5.93 -8.94
N GLY A 146 -2.62 7.14 -9.01
CA GLY A 146 -2.66 8.06 -7.88
C GLY A 146 -3.50 7.59 -6.69
N ALA A 147 -4.30 6.54 -6.87
CA ALA A 147 -5.09 5.91 -5.81
C ALA A 147 -4.36 4.71 -5.16
N ASN A 148 -3.12 4.40 -5.56
CA ASN A 148 -2.33 3.34 -4.95
C ASN A 148 -2.05 3.67 -3.47
N GLY A 149 -2.43 2.77 -2.59
CA GLY A 149 -2.18 2.87 -1.14
C GLY A 149 -1.05 1.97 -0.66
N ILE A 150 -0.32 1.30 -1.56
CA ILE A 150 0.83 0.46 -1.23
C ILE A 150 2.04 0.97 -2.02
N SER A 151 2.43 2.20 -1.71
CA SER A 151 3.57 2.89 -2.33
C SER A 151 4.85 2.08 -2.20
N ILE A 152 5.77 2.23 -3.14
CA ILE A 152 7.07 1.55 -3.24
C ILE A 152 6.93 0.08 -3.65
N LEU A 153 6.22 -0.74 -2.86
CA LEU A 153 6.02 -2.15 -3.18
C LEU A 153 5.21 -2.33 -4.48
N ILE A 154 4.18 -1.49 -4.68
CA ILE A 154 3.55 -1.32 -5.99
C ILE A 154 4.18 -0.08 -6.61
N PRO A 155 5.03 -0.23 -7.62
CA PRO A 155 5.99 0.81 -8.02
C PRO A 155 5.37 1.91 -8.87
N CYS A 156 4.37 2.63 -8.34
CA CYS A 156 3.74 3.75 -9.04
C CYS A 156 4.72 4.92 -9.29
N HIS A 157 5.83 4.99 -8.56
CA HIS A 157 6.92 5.95 -8.82
C HIS A 157 7.63 5.70 -10.15
N ARG A 158 7.59 4.47 -10.71
CA ARG A 158 8.16 4.13 -12.03
C ARG A 158 7.30 4.60 -13.20
N VAL A 159 6.13 5.22 -12.95
CA VAL A 159 5.29 5.76 -14.02
C VAL A 159 5.53 7.26 -14.16
N ILE A 160 5.93 7.69 -15.36
CA ILE A 160 6.31 9.07 -15.70
C ILE A 160 5.49 9.61 -16.88
N GLY A 161 5.65 10.88 -17.21
CA GLY A 161 5.08 11.47 -18.42
C GLY A 161 5.63 10.82 -19.70
N SER A 162 4.89 10.91 -20.79
CA SER A 162 5.37 10.42 -22.10
C SER A 162 6.52 11.26 -22.67
N ASP A 163 6.71 12.44 -22.14
CA ASP A 163 7.82 13.38 -22.40
C ASP A 163 8.98 13.20 -21.40
N HIS A 164 8.94 12.11 -20.62
CA HIS A 164 9.88 11.80 -19.54
C HIS A 164 9.80 12.75 -18.34
N SER A 165 8.83 13.65 -18.28
CA SER A 165 8.62 14.52 -17.13
C SER A 165 8.17 13.74 -15.89
N LEU A 166 8.64 14.18 -14.71
CA LEU A 166 8.14 13.70 -13.44
C LEU A 166 6.78 14.34 -13.16
N THR A 167 5.75 13.53 -13.11
CA THR A 167 4.38 13.98 -12.83
C THR A 167 3.81 13.20 -11.65
N GLY A 168 2.92 13.84 -10.92
CA GLY A 168 2.07 13.35 -9.86
C GLY A 168 2.55 12.10 -9.07
N TYR A 169 2.81 12.28 -7.78
CA TYR A 169 3.12 11.18 -6.87
C TYR A 169 2.52 11.45 -5.49
N ALA A 170 2.05 10.42 -4.81
CA ALA A 170 1.40 10.56 -3.51
C ALA A 170 2.32 11.14 -2.42
N GLY A 171 3.59 10.78 -2.46
CA GLY A 171 4.63 11.31 -1.56
C GLY A 171 5.30 12.60 -2.05
N GLY A 172 4.78 13.24 -3.11
CA GLY A 172 5.41 14.40 -3.73
C GLY A 172 6.53 14.04 -4.72
N LEU A 173 6.92 15.02 -5.54
CA LEU A 173 7.89 14.78 -6.61
C LEU A 173 9.31 14.50 -6.08
N GLU A 174 9.69 15.07 -4.94
CA GLU A 174 10.99 14.82 -4.31
C GLU A 174 11.13 13.37 -3.87
N ALA A 175 10.10 12.80 -3.24
CA ALA A 175 10.09 11.39 -2.88
C ALA A 175 10.13 10.49 -4.13
N LYS A 176 9.41 10.85 -5.19
CA LYS A 176 9.47 10.13 -6.46
C LYS A 176 10.87 10.14 -7.06
N LYS A 177 11.50 11.32 -7.11
CA LYS A 177 12.87 11.53 -7.59
C LYS A 177 13.85 10.68 -6.80
N MET A 178 13.75 10.71 -5.48
CA MET A 178 14.60 9.93 -4.58
C MET A 178 14.47 8.43 -4.84
N LEU A 179 13.21 7.90 -4.96
CA LEU A 179 12.97 6.49 -5.23
C LEU A 179 13.57 6.05 -6.58
N LEU A 180 13.42 6.86 -7.62
CA LEU A 180 14.04 6.60 -8.92
C LEU A 180 15.57 6.64 -8.84
N GLY A 181 16.12 7.53 -8.00
CA GLY A 181 17.56 7.59 -7.72
C GLY A 181 18.08 6.35 -6.99
N VAL A 182 17.33 5.81 -6.01
CA VAL A 182 17.66 4.53 -5.35
C VAL A 182 17.73 3.40 -6.36
N GLU A 183 16.88 3.44 -7.39
CA GLU A 183 16.84 2.46 -8.45
C GLU A 183 17.90 2.69 -9.56
N THR A 184 18.81 3.65 -9.36
CA THR A 184 19.87 4.02 -10.32
C THR A 184 19.33 4.39 -11.69
N ILE A 185 18.13 4.96 -11.73
CA ILE A 185 17.56 5.54 -12.95
C ILE A 185 18.15 6.94 -13.09
N GLU A 186 19.11 7.12 -13.93
CA GLU A 186 19.55 8.43 -14.39
C GLU A 186 18.41 9.07 -15.18
N LEU A 187 17.55 9.81 -14.49
CA LEU A 187 16.59 10.66 -15.15
C LEU A 187 17.35 11.89 -15.66
N TYR A 188 17.46 12.01 -16.94
CA TYR A 188 17.86 13.25 -17.59
C TYR A 188 16.81 14.30 -17.24
N TYR A 189 17.13 15.12 -16.23
CA TYR A 189 16.34 16.30 -15.91
C TYR A 189 16.60 17.35 -17.00
N LYS A 190 15.63 17.50 -17.88
CA LYS A 190 15.52 18.69 -18.74
C LYS A 190 14.65 19.72 -18.04
#